data_8019a6a09a9daa70ae82d183266b1b95
#
_entry.id   8019a6a09a9daa70ae82d183266b1b95
#
_cell.length_a   1.000
_cell.length_b   1.000
_cell.length_c   1.000
_cell.angle_alpha   90.00
_cell.angle_beta   90.00
_cell.angle_gamma   90.00
#
_symmetry.space_group_name_H-M   'P 1'
#
loop_
_entity.id
_entity.type
_entity.pdbx_description
1 polymer ?
#
loop_
_entity_poly.entity_id
_entity_poly.type
_entity_poly.pdbx_seq_one_letter_code
_entity_poly.pdbx_strand_id
1 'polypeptide(L)'
;RNLMVRSMAELAEQGDYLKIALDRCRHQGIAPGVSLRMNDMHDAPWPDSHHHSHFYRDNPQLHLDSHESFKHEQGRSWGGKGLDYAHQEVREHYLSLIRELAESYDLDVLELDFLRFPYYFDREWSQQDQHCEIMTEFVRQVRQILDSTGRHIDLIPRVASSPGSARQLGFDVQVWARQGIVDGITTGNFTTTSWDLMIEQFRALVGPEIAIYASLEVTADQRDGIANRHIPNNLEMLRGFAAGYYTAGADGVNTFNFFLARNHEPVTAEEFYSGQ
;
A
#
# COMPACT_ATOMS: atom_id res chain seq x y z
N ARG A 1 -20.68 -1.56 -18.46
CA ARG A 1 -20.23 -2.32 -17.26
C ARG A 1 -19.10 -3.32 -17.57
N ASN A 2 -18.88 -3.67 -18.83
CA ASN A 2 -17.92 -4.72 -19.21
C ASN A 2 -16.65 -4.21 -19.95
N LEU A 3 -16.47 -2.90 -20.14
CA LEU A 3 -15.39 -2.40 -21.00
C LEU A 3 -14.02 -2.67 -20.37
N MET A 4 -13.85 -2.33 -19.10
CA MET A 4 -12.58 -2.50 -18.37
C MET A 4 -12.19 -3.99 -18.25
N VAL A 5 -13.13 -4.86 -17.87
CA VAL A 5 -12.90 -6.31 -17.77
C VAL A 5 -12.56 -6.92 -19.14
N ARG A 6 -13.24 -6.49 -20.20
CA ARG A 6 -12.91 -6.92 -21.57
C ARG A 6 -11.52 -6.46 -22.00
N SER A 7 -11.19 -5.19 -21.75
CA SER A 7 -9.87 -4.66 -22.09
C SER A 7 -8.76 -5.36 -21.31
N MET A 8 -8.98 -5.70 -20.05
CA MET A 8 -8.02 -6.49 -19.27
C MET A 8 -7.89 -7.93 -19.78
N ALA A 9 -9.01 -8.57 -20.16
CA ALA A 9 -8.98 -9.89 -20.77
C ALA A 9 -8.25 -9.89 -22.13
N GLU A 10 -8.54 -8.90 -22.98
CA GLU A 10 -7.85 -8.69 -24.25
C GLU A 10 -6.35 -8.45 -24.08
N LEU A 11 -5.96 -7.69 -23.04
CA LEU A 11 -4.55 -7.49 -22.71
C LEU A 11 -3.89 -8.80 -22.23
N ALA A 12 -4.59 -9.57 -21.40
CA ALA A 12 -4.09 -10.87 -20.93
C ALA A 12 -3.91 -11.89 -22.08
N GLU A 13 -4.76 -11.83 -23.11
CA GLU A 13 -4.59 -12.64 -24.33
C GLU A 13 -3.34 -12.25 -25.15
N GLN A 14 -2.90 -10.98 -25.05
CA GLN A 14 -1.70 -10.48 -25.73
C GLN A 14 -0.41 -10.80 -24.99
N GLY A 15 -0.49 -11.16 -23.72
CA GLY A 15 0.65 -11.52 -22.89
C GLY A 15 0.48 -11.09 -21.43
N ASP A 16 1.47 -11.43 -20.61
CA ASP A 16 1.55 -11.03 -19.22
C ASP A 16 1.94 -9.56 -19.11
N TYR A 17 0.95 -8.70 -18.89
CA TYR A 17 1.16 -7.25 -18.80
C TYR A 17 2.09 -6.84 -17.64
N LEU A 18 2.07 -7.61 -16.53
CA LEU A 18 2.97 -7.34 -15.39
C LEU A 18 4.41 -7.61 -15.80
N LYS A 19 4.67 -8.76 -16.43
CA LYS A 19 5.99 -9.08 -16.95
C LYS A 19 6.48 -8.04 -17.95
N ILE A 20 5.64 -7.59 -18.87
CA ILE A 20 5.98 -6.55 -19.86
C ILE A 20 6.37 -5.26 -19.17
N ALA A 21 5.63 -4.84 -18.12
CA ALA A 21 5.93 -3.62 -17.38
C ALA A 21 7.26 -3.73 -16.60
N LEU A 22 7.51 -4.85 -15.93
CA LEU A 22 8.74 -5.10 -15.17
C LEU A 22 9.95 -5.15 -16.12
N ASP A 23 9.86 -5.87 -17.24
CA ASP A 23 10.90 -5.93 -18.27
C ASP A 23 11.19 -4.52 -18.82
N ARG A 24 10.16 -3.69 -19.00
CA ARG A 24 10.33 -2.32 -19.46
C ARG A 24 11.06 -1.44 -18.44
N CYS A 25 10.75 -1.57 -17.14
CA CYS A 25 11.48 -0.89 -16.08
C CYS A 25 12.97 -1.23 -16.15
N ARG A 26 13.29 -2.51 -16.19
CA ARG A 26 14.67 -3.00 -16.25
C ARG A 26 15.40 -2.48 -17.49
N HIS A 27 14.76 -2.49 -18.66
CA HIS A 27 15.31 -1.93 -19.89
C HIS A 27 15.61 -0.42 -19.81
N GLN A 28 14.90 0.29 -18.94
CA GLN A 28 15.14 1.73 -18.70
C GLN A 28 16.14 1.99 -17.56
N GLY A 29 16.73 0.94 -16.97
CA GLY A 29 17.62 1.08 -15.82
C GLY A 29 16.88 1.44 -14.52
N ILE A 30 15.58 1.12 -14.44
CA ILE A 30 14.73 1.31 -13.27
C ILE A 30 14.57 -0.04 -12.60
N ALA A 31 14.81 -0.12 -11.28
CA ALA A 31 14.56 -1.32 -10.49
C ALA A 31 13.08 -1.70 -10.55
N PRO A 32 12.72 -2.88 -11.10
CA PRO A 32 11.33 -3.29 -11.21
C PRO A 32 10.77 -3.70 -9.86
N GLY A 33 9.62 -3.14 -9.50
CA GLY A 33 8.92 -3.44 -8.25
C GLY A 33 7.43 -3.65 -8.43
N VAL A 34 6.83 -4.34 -7.48
CA VAL A 34 5.38 -4.54 -7.38
C VAL A 34 4.88 -4.00 -6.06
N SER A 35 3.83 -3.20 -6.11
CA SER A 35 3.07 -2.79 -4.92
C SER A 35 1.80 -3.64 -4.84
N LEU A 36 1.71 -4.48 -3.82
CA LEU A 36 0.56 -5.33 -3.54
C LEU A 36 -0.32 -4.68 -2.48
N ARG A 37 -1.56 -4.37 -2.84
CA ARG A 37 -2.55 -3.86 -1.89
C ARG A 37 -3.00 -4.98 -0.95
N MET A 38 -2.73 -4.81 0.34
CA MET A 38 -2.90 -5.87 1.33
C MET A 38 -4.34 -6.04 1.82
N ASN A 39 -5.21 -5.05 1.61
CA ASN A 39 -6.64 -5.18 1.93
C ASN A 39 -7.48 -4.23 1.07
N ASP A 40 -7.51 -4.47 -0.24
CA ASP A 40 -8.28 -3.62 -1.17
C ASP A 40 -9.78 -3.87 -1.00
N MET A 41 -10.52 -2.83 -0.61
CA MET A 41 -11.96 -2.89 -0.38
C MET A 41 -12.77 -2.13 -1.45
N HIS A 42 -12.20 -1.90 -2.62
CA HIS A 42 -12.98 -1.35 -3.72
C HIS A 42 -14.17 -2.25 -4.02
N ASP A 43 -15.31 -1.62 -4.29
CA ASP A 43 -16.59 -2.29 -4.53
C ASP A 43 -17.14 -3.11 -3.36
N ALA A 44 -16.54 -3.09 -2.18
CA ALA A 44 -17.04 -3.82 -1.01
C ALA A 44 -18.54 -3.62 -0.69
N PRO A 45 -19.15 -2.42 -0.93
CA PRO A 45 -20.60 -2.25 -0.78
C PRO A 45 -21.46 -2.97 -1.83
N TRP A 46 -20.86 -3.53 -2.88
CA TRP A 46 -21.58 -4.22 -3.96
C TRP A 46 -21.23 -5.71 -4.00
N PRO A 47 -21.98 -6.59 -3.32
CA PRO A 47 -21.64 -8.02 -3.17
C PRO A 47 -21.41 -8.76 -4.50
N ASP A 48 -22.10 -8.33 -5.56
CA ASP A 48 -22.04 -8.96 -6.89
C ASP A 48 -20.96 -8.34 -7.80
N SER A 49 -20.05 -7.52 -7.25
CA SER A 49 -18.98 -6.94 -8.05
C SER A 49 -18.02 -8.01 -8.55
N HIS A 50 -17.63 -7.90 -9.82
CA HIS A 50 -16.63 -8.80 -10.41
C HIS A 50 -15.18 -8.45 -10.00
N HIS A 51 -14.99 -7.36 -9.25
CA HIS A 51 -13.70 -7.02 -8.66
C HIS A 51 -13.42 -7.87 -7.41
N HIS A 52 -14.44 -8.49 -6.83
CA HIS A 52 -14.23 -9.39 -5.70
C HIS A 52 -13.64 -10.73 -6.17
N SER A 53 -12.55 -11.14 -5.55
CA SER A 53 -11.98 -12.47 -5.76
C SER A 53 -12.94 -13.57 -5.28
N HIS A 54 -12.75 -14.80 -5.76
CA HIS A 54 -13.47 -15.94 -5.23
C HIS A 54 -13.21 -16.12 -3.74
N PHE A 55 -11.95 -15.98 -3.31
CA PHE A 55 -11.59 -16.07 -1.89
C PHE A 55 -12.42 -15.11 -1.03
N TYR A 56 -12.52 -13.84 -1.45
CA TYR A 56 -13.29 -12.83 -0.73
C TYR A 56 -14.79 -13.18 -0.65
N ARG A 57 -15.41 -13.54 -1.78
CA ARG A 57 -16.85 -13.83 -1.87
C ARG A 57 -17.25 -15.10 -1.10
N ASP A 58 -16.42 -16.13 -1.19
CA ASP A 58 -16.74 -17.46 -0.68
C ASP A 58 -16.45 -17.57 0.84
N ASN A 59 -15.81 -16.55 1.44
CA ASN A 59 -15.40 -16.55 2.85
C ASN A 59 -15.88 -15.31 3.62
N PRO A 60 -17.20 -15.00 3.67
CA PRO A 60 -17.70 -13.82 4.37
C PRO A 60 -17.42 -13.83 5.89
N GLN A 61 -17.20 -15.01 6.48
CA GLN A 61 -16.82 -15.17 7.89
C GLN A 61 -15.41 -14.62 8.21
N LEU A 62 -14.59 -14.38 7.20
CA LEU A 62 -13.24 -13.83 7.35
C LEU A 62 -13.21 -12.29 7.19
N HIS A 63 -14.37 -11.65 7.06
CA HIS A 63 -14.47 -10.20 6.97
C HIS A 63 -14.57 -9.58 8.37
N LEU A 64 -14.05 -8.37 8.52
CA LEU A 64 -14.06 -7.62 9.77
C LEU A 64 -15.47 -7.31 10.29
N ASP A 65 -16.49 -7.20 9.41
CA ASP A 65 -17.88 -6.97 9.83
C ASP A 65 -18.54 -8.19 10.53
N SER A 66 -17.86 -9.33 10.60
CA SER A 66 -18.22 -10.42 11.48
C SER A 66 -18.07 -10.06 12.96
N HIS A 67 -17.20 -9.08 13.31
CA HIS A 67 -16.96 -8.61 14.66
C HIS A 67 -18.02 -7.61 15.16
N GLU A 68 -18.31 -7.69 16.47
CA GLU A 68 -19.27 -6.78 17.12
C GLU A 68 -18.87 -5.31 17.00
N SER A 69 -17.56 -5.02 17.02
CA SER A 69 -17.01 -3.65 16.91
C SER A 69 -17.38 -2.93 15.61
N PHE A 70 -17.74 -3.67 14.55
CA PHE A 70 -18.17 -3.11 13.26
C PHE A 70 -19.68 -3.13 13.03
N LYS A 71 -20.46 -3.84 13.84
CA LYS A 71 -21.92 -4.00 13.66
C LYS A 71 -22.70 -2.69 13.78
N HIS A 72 -22.18 -1.71 14.51
CA HIS A 72 -22.81 -0.41 14.70
C HIS A 72 -22.52 0.60 13.56
N GLU A 73 -21.63 0.28 12.65
CA GLU A 73 -21.41 1.08 11.45
C GLU A 73 -22.48 0.77 10.42
N GLN A 74 -23.59 1.52 10.46
CA GLN A 74 -24.76 1.30 9.61
C GLN A 74 -24.40 1.17 8.13
N GLY A 75 -24.51 -0.02 7.59
CA GLY A 75 -24.85 -0.34 6.19
C GLY A 75 -23.87 0.03 5.07
N ARG A 76 -22.86 0.89 5.30
CA ARG A 76 -21.90 1.35 4.29
C ARG A 76 -20.50 1.60 4.85
N SER A 77 -20.17 1.06 5.99
CA SER A 77 -18.80 1.19 6.49
C SER A 77 -17.86 0.36 5.63
N TRP A 78 -16.94 1.04 4.97
CA TRP A 78 -15.87 0.41 4.21
C TRP A 78 -14.98 -0.44 5.13
N GLY A 79 -14.75 0.00 6.38
CA GLY A 79 -13.84 -0.64 7.31
C GLY A 79 -14.19 -2.08 7.64
N GLY A 80 -15.49 -2.36 7.86
CA GLY A 80 -15.96 -3.70 8.18
C GLY A 80 -15.89 -4.70 7.03
N LYS A 81 -15.66 -4.25 5.81
CA LYS A 81 -15.62 -5.13 4.63
C LYS A 81 -14.21 -5.62 4.31
N GLY A 82 -13.19 -5.19 5.04
CA GLY A 82 -11.84 -5.72 4.90
C GLY A 82 -11.73 -7.17 5.36
N LEU A 83 -10.72 -7.88 4.87
CA LEU A 83 -10.36 -9.20 5.39
C LEU A 83 -9.64 -9.05 6.73
N ASP A 84 -9.99 -9.91 7.69
CA ASP A 84 -9.42 -9.92 9.04
C ASP A 84 -8.14 -10.76 9.10
N TYR A 85 -7.02 -10.09 9.34
CA TYR A 85 -5.70 -10.74 9.44
C TYR A 85 -5.50 -11.54 10.74
N ALA A 86 -6.43 -11.50 11.69
CA ALA A 86 -6.44 -12.44 12.81
C ALA A 86 -6.64 -13.88 12.34
N HIS A 87 -7.35 -14.07 11.22
CA HIS A 87 -7.54 -15.38 10.60
C HIS A 87 -6.29 -15.84 9.84
N GLN A 88 -5.85 -17.07 10.12
CA GLN A 88 -4.69 -17.66 9.44
C GLN A 88 -4.94 -17.81 7.94
N GLU A 89 -6.15 -18.17 7.53
CA GLU A 89 -6.57 -18.38 6.14
C GLU A 89 -6.37 -17.10 5.31
N VAL A 90 -6.63 -15.92 5.88
CA VAL A 90 -6.39 -14.64 5.21
C VAL A 90 -4.90 -14.44 4.97
N ARG A 91 -4.08 -14.66 5.98
CA ARG A 91 -2.62 -14.53 5.87
C ARG A 91 -2.04 -15.52 4.86
N GLU A 92 -2.49 -16.79 4.88
CA GLU A 92 -2.06 -17.82 3.93
C GLU A 92 -2.44 -17.47 2.50
N HIS A 93 -3.63 -16.89 2.29
CA HIS A 93 -4.05 -16.42 0.97
C HIS A 93 -3.07 -15.36 0.43
N TYR A 94 -2.75 -14.32 1.21
CA TYR A 94 -1.80 -13.30 0.78
C TYR A 94 -0.37 -13.84 0.62
N LEU A 95 0.07 -14.74 1.48
CA LEU A 95 1.37 -15.41 1.33
C LEU A 95 1.45 -16.24 0.04
N SER A 96 0.33 -16.83 -0.40
CA SER A 96 0.29 -17.54 -1.69
C SER A 96 0.47 -16.61 -2.90
N LEU A 97 -0.18 -15.44 -2.88
CA LEU A 97 -0.03 -14.41 -3.91
C LEU A 97 1.41 -13.86 -3.95
N ILE A 98 1.99 -13.59 -2.77
CA ILE A 98 3.36 -13.10 -2.65
C ILE A 98 4.35 -14.14 -3.16
N ARG A 99 4.14 -15.42 -2.89
CA ARG A 99 4.97 -16.51 -3.42
C ARG A 99 4.90 -16.55 -4.93
N GLU A 100 3.71 -16.47 -5.51
CA GLU A 100 3.53 -16.42 -6.96
C GLU A 100 4.30 -15.24 -7.58
N LEU A 101 4.17 -14.04 -6.99
CA LEU A 101 4.93 -12.87 -7.45
C LEU A 101 6.43 -13.09 -7.37
N ALA A 102 6.93 -13.57 -6.24
CA ALA A 102 8.35 -13.77 -6.01
C ALA A 102 8.96 -14.88 -6.90
N GLU A 103 8.23 -15.95 -7.18
CA GLU A 103 8.72 -17.07 -7.98
C GLU A 103 8.58 -16.83 -9.49
N SER A 104 7.51 -16.14 -9.92
CA SER A 104 7.16 -16.02 -11.34
C SER A 104 7.73 -14.77 -12.01
N TYR A 105 8.12 -13.74 -11.23
CA TYR A 105 8.56 -12.46 -11.78
C TYR A 105 9.96 -12.07 -11.31
N ASP A 106 10.67 -11.34 -12.17
CA ASP A 106 11.99 -10.79 -11.87
C ASP A 106 11.84 -9.42 -11.18
N LEU A 107 11.62 -9.47 -9.85
CA LEU A 107 11.42 -8.30 -9.00
C LEU A 107 12.72 -7.92 -8.29
N ASP A 108 12.96 -6.61 -8.14
CA ASP A 108 13.95 -6.05 -7.23
C ASP A 108 13.30 -5.52 -5.94
N VAL A 109 11.99 -5.16 -5.98
CA VAL A 109 11.25 -4.59 -4.84
C VAL A 109 9.85 -5.20 -4.75
N LEU A 110 9.45 -5.56 -3.53
CA LEU A 110 8.06 -5.84 -3.17
C LEU A 110 7.59 -4.82 -2.14
N GLU A 111 6.61 -3.99 -2.49
CA GLU A 111 5.91 -3.14 -1.55
C GLU A 111 4.62 -3.83 -1.07
N LEU A 112 4.44 -3.90 0.26
CA LEU A 112 3.19 -4.29 0.88
C LEU A 112 2.39 -3.02 1.20
N ASP A 113 1.43 -2.66 0.35
CA ASP A 113 0.62 -1.46 0.58
C ASP A 113 -0.44 -1.72 1.65
N PHE A 114 -0.06 -1.50 2.91
CA PHE A 114 -0.96 -1.58 4.06
C PHE A 114 -1.80 -0.31 4.24
N LEU A 115 -1.50 0.77 3.50
CA LEU A 115 -2.18 2.04 3.70
C LEU A 115 -3.44 2.19 2.84
N ARG A 116 -3.54 1.42 1.75
CA ARG A 116 -4.77 1.39 0.96
C ARG A 116 -5.86 0.61 1.71
N PHE A 117 -6.80 1.29 2.38
CA PHE A 117 -7.76 0.74 3.32
C PHE A 117 -7.09 0.09 4.55
N PRO A 118 -6.62 0.90 5.52
CA PRO A 118 -5.83 0.41 6.64
C PRO A 118 -6.69 -0.24 7.76
N TYR A 119 -7.41 -1.29 7.42
CA TYR A 119 -8.26 -2.06 8.34
C TYR A 119 -7.87 -3.53 8.25
N TYR A 120 -7.22 -4.06 9.29
CA TYR A 120 -6.64 -5.41 9.30
C TYR A 120 -7.11 -6.27 10.44
N PHE A 121 -7.61 -5.66 11.52
CA PHE A 121 -8.05 -6.31 12.73
C PHE A 121 -9.32 -5.64 13.24
N ASP A 122 -9.98 -6.26 14.23
CA ASP A 122 -11.02 -5.61 14.98
C ASP A 122 -10.51 -4.33 15.67
N ARG A 123 -11.43 -3.55 16.26
CA ARG A 123 -11.09 -2.27 16.90
C ARG A 123 -10.89 -2.43 18.42
N GLU A 124 -10.55 -3.60 18.88
CA GLU A 124 -10.27 -3.84 20.29
C GLU A 124 -8.83 -3.42 20.62
N TRP A 125 -8.67 -2.21 21.10
CA TRP A 125 -7.38 -1.64 21.50
C TRP A 125 -6.61 -2.46 22.53
N SER A 126 -7.31 -3.26 23.34
CA SER A 126 -6.72 -4.18 24.32
C SER A 126 -5.88 -5.30 23.66
N GLN A 127 -6.10 -5.57 22.39
CA GLN A 127 -5.40 -6.60 21.61
C GLN A 127 -4.28 -6.05 20.71
N GLN A 128 -3.94 -4.77 20.81
CA GLN A 128 -2.96 -4.12 19.93
C GLN A 128 -1.60 -4.86 19.90
N ASP A 129 -1.10 -5.30 21.02
CA ASP A 129 0.19 -6.02 21.06
C ASP A 129 0.08 -7.38 20.33
N GLN A 130 -1.04 -8.08 20.48
CA GLN A 130 -1.31 -9.32 19.75
C GLN A 130 -1.43 -9.08 18.25
N HIS A 131 -2.08 -8.00 17.83
CA HIS A 131 -2.17 -7.60 16.42
C HIS A 131 -0.77 -7.31 15.82
N CYS A 132 0.09 -6.62 16.58
CA CYS A 132 1.48 -6.40 16.21
C CYS A 132 2.28 -7.70 16.07
N GLU A 133 2.08 -8.67 16.97
CA GLU A 133 2.72 -9.98 16.91
C GLU A 133 2.29 -10.76 15.67
N ILE A 134 0.97 -10.82 15.41
CA ILE A 134 0.40 -11.49 14.23
C ILE A 134 0.96 -10.89 12.93
N MET A 135 0.95 -9.55 12.83
CA MET A 135 1.43 -8.88 11.63
C MET A 135 2.95 -8.99 11.46
N THR A 136 3.71 -8.95 12.56
CA THR A 136 5.16 -9.18 12.54
C THR A 136 5.49 -10.58 12.03
N GLU A 137 4.75 -11.59 12.49
CA GLU A 137 4.95 -12.97 12.00
C GLU A 137 4.60 -13.08 10.51
N PHE A 138 3.51 -12.44 10.07
CA PHE A 138 3.15 -12.39 8.65
C PHE A 138 4.27 -11.76 7.80
N VAL A 139 4.78 -10.58 8.17
CA VAL A 139 5.86 -9.90 7.43
C VAL A 139 7.15 -10.72 7.44
N ARG A 140 7.44 -11.44 8.54
CA ARG A 140 8.58 -12.37 8.60
C ARG A 140 8.43 -13.52 7.61
N GLN A 141 7.24 -14.09 7.48
CA GLN A 141 6.96 -15.15 6.49
C GLN A 141 7.10 -14.62 5.06
N VAL A 142 6.68 -13.37 4.81
CA VAL A 142 6.94 -12.71 3.52
C VAL A 142 8.45 -12.65 3.25
N ARG A 143 9.27 -12.17 4.20
CA ARG A 143 10.74 -12.12 4.06
C ARG A 143 11.31 -13.51 3.73
N GLN A 144 10.87 -14.55 4.43
CA GLN A 144 11.30 -15.93 4.17
C GLN A 144 10.97 -16.40 2.75
N ILE A 145 9.78 -16.03 2.22
CA ILE A 145 9.40 -16.33 0.84
C ILE A 145 10.37 -15.64 -0.13
N LEU A 146 10.64 -14.35 0.06
CA LEU A 146 11.54 -13.60 -0.81
C LEU A 146 12.97 -14.18 -0.78
N ASP A 147 13.48 -14.49 0.40
CA ASP A 147 14.82 -15.10 0.59
C ASP A 147 14.94 -16.47 -0.06
N SER A 148 13.85 -17.27 -0.05
CA SER A 148 13.82 -18.60 -0.64
C SER A 148 14.01 -18.61 -2.17
N THR A 149 13.82 -17.47 -2.83
CA THR A 149 14.08 -17.33 -4.28
C THR A 149 15.57 -17.32 -4.63
N GLY A 150 16.44 -17.12 -3.64
CA GLY A 150 17.88 -16.94 -3.85
C GLY A 150 18.27 -15.60 -4.48
N ARG A 151 17.31 -14.70 -4.69
CA ARG A 151 17.51 -13.33 -5.19
C ARG A 151 17.40 -12.34 -4.05
N HIS A 152 18.07 -11.20 -4.19
CA HIS A 152 17.80 -10.06 -3.30
C HIS A 152 16.57 -9.31 -3.81
N ILE A 153 15.54 -9.25 -2.99
CA ILE A 153 14.30 -8.52 -3.26
C ILE A 153 14.02 -7.66 -2.03
N ASP A 154 14.08 -6.34 -2.19
CA ASP A 154 13.76 -5.41 -1.10
C ASP A 154 12.31 -5.54 -0.67
N LEU A 155 12.06 -5.66 0.63
CA LEU A 155 10.74 -5.67 1.24
C LEU A 155 10.45 -4.31 1.87
N ILE A 156 9.50 -3.58 1.31
CA ILE A 156 9.18 -2.20 1.70
C ILE A 156 7.68 -2.09 2.03
N PRO A 157 7.27 -2.26 3.31
CA PRO A 157 5.89 -2.00 3.70
C PRO A 157 5.52 -0.51 3.62
N ARG A 158 4.35 -0.20 3.07
CA ARG A 158 3.76 1.14 3.10
C ARG A 158 2.85 1.27 4.31
N VAL A 159 3.19 2.19 5.24
CA VAL A 159 2.58 2.33 6.56
C VAL A 159 2.07 3.75 6.82
N ALA A 160 1.29 3.94 7.89
CA ALA A 160 0.70 5.22 8.26
C ALA A 160 1.76 6.29 8.57
N SER A 161 1.33 7.55 8.63
CA SER A 161 2.16 8.78 8.72
C SER A 161 2.96 8.94 10.01
N SER A 162 2.68 8.14 11.04
CA SER A 162 3.43 8.16 12.30
C SER A 162 3.65 6.76 12.86
N PRO A 163 4.72 6.54 13.65
CA PRO A 163 4.94 5.25 14.32
C PRO A 163 3.78 4.83 15.22
N GLY A 164 3.17 5.79 15.92
CA GLY A 164 2.01 5.52 16.78
C GLY A 164 0.80 5.03 15.98
N SER A 165 0.46 5.71 14.88
CA SER A 165 -0.64 5.30 14.01
C SER A 165 -0.36 3.96 13.33
N ALA A 166 0.89 3.71 12.91
CA ALA A 166 1.28 2.43 12.35
C ALA A 166 1.08 1.29 13.36
N ARG A 167 1.54 1.48 14.60
CA ARG A 167 1.37 0.49 15.67
C ARG A 167 -0.10 0.24 16.01
N GLN A 168 -0.96 1.28 16.00
CA GLN A 168 -2.40 1.13 16.20
C GLN A 168 -3.05 0.22 15.15
N LEU A 169 -2.49 0.15 13.96
CA LEU A 169 -2.94 -0.73 12.87
C LEU A 169 -2.31 -2.14 12.92
N GLY A 170 -1.48 -2.42 13.93
CA GLY A 170 -0.76 -3.67 14.07
C GLY A 170 0.63 -3.69 13.43
N PHE A 171 1.17 -2.53 13.01
CA PHE A 171 2.47 -2.46 12.31
C PHE A 171 3.58 -2.00 13.25
N ASP A 172 4.31 -2.94 13.84
CA ASP A 172 5.46 -2.65 14.69
C ASP A 172 6.74 -2.51 13.86
N VAL A 173 6.87 -1.36 13.20
CA VAL A 173 8.01 -1.07 12.31
C VAL A 173 9.36 -1.10 13.05
N GLN A 174 9.36 -0.81 14.36
CA GLN A 174 10.58 -0.90 15.17
C GLN A 174 11.06 -2.35 15.32
N VAL A 175 10.14 -3.27 15.57
CA VAL A 175 10.45 -4.70 15.65
C VAL A 175 10.90 -5.20 14.29
N TRP A 176 10.23 -4.80 13.20
CA TRP A 176 10.59 -5.20 11.85
C TRP A 176 12.03 -4.78 11.48
N ALA A 177 12.38 -3.53 11.78
CA ALA A 177 13.73 -3.01 11.57
C ALA A 177 14.78 -3.75 12.42
N ARG A 178 14.53 -3.91 13.72
CA ARG A 178 15.46 -4.61 14.64
C ARG A 178 15.71 -6.07 14.25
N GLN A 179 14.74 -6.72 13.67
CA GLN A 179 14.83 -8.12 13.25
C GLN A 179 15.37 -8.27 11.82
N GLY A 180 15.60 -7.16 11.10
CA GLY A 180 16.09 -7.18 9.74
C GLY A 180 15.13 -7.85 8.74
N ILE A 181 13.83 -7.78 8.99
CA ILE A 181 12.82 -8.40 8.12
C ILE A 181 12.31 -7.47 7.02
N VAL A 182 12.64 -6.18 7.09
CA VAL A 182 12.33 -5.17 6.06
C VAL A 182 13.59 -4.40 5.68
N ASP A 183 13.68 -3.96 4.44
CA ASP A 183 14.80 -3.17 3.91
C ASP A 183 14.50 -1.68 3.94
N GLY A 184 13.23 -1.32 3.94
CA GLY A 184 12.74 0.05 4.03
C GLY A 184 11.29 0.12 4.47
N ILE A 185 10.79 1.33 4.62
CA ILE A 185 9.37 1.65 4.81
C ILE A 185 8.97 2.79 3.89
N THR A 186 7.75 2.74 3.37
CA THR A 186 7.09 3.92 2.78
C THR A 186 6.09 4.46 3.80
N THR A 187 6.22 5.72 4.21
CA THR A 187 5.25 6.36 5.12
C THR A 187 4.42 7.40 4.41
N GLY A 188 3.13 7.48 4.73
CA GLY A 188 2.22 8.41 4.08
C GLY A 188 0.87 8.52 4.77
N ASN A 189 0.01 9.34 4.21
CA ASN A 189 -1.40 9.40 4.55
C ASN A 189 -2.24 8.64 3.52
N PHE A 190 -3.47 8.34 3.88
CA PHE A 190 -4.43 7.77 2.96
C PHE A 190 -4.94 8.86 2.00
N THR A 191 -4.64 8.70 0.70
CA THR A 191 -5.14 9.55 -0.41
C THR A 191 -4.68 11.01 -0.45
N THR A 192 -3.78 11.46 0.41
CA THR A 192 -3.38 12.89 0.42
C THR A 192 -1.91 13.07 0.83
N THR A 193 -1.25 14.04 0.22
CA THR A 193 0.08 14.52 0.65
C THR A 193 -0.09 15.45 1.84
N SER A 194 0.73 15.30 2.87
CA SER A 194 0.65 16.09 4.10
C SER A 194 2.03 16.46 4.62
N TRP A 195 2.11 17.62 5.28
CA TRP A 195 3.34 18.12 5.92
C TRP A 195 3.69 17.39 7.23
N ASP A 196 2.76 16.59 7.77
CA ASP A 196 2.87 15.99 9.10
C ASP A 196 3.28 14.52 9.10
N LEU A 197 4.02 14.10 8.08
CA LEU A 197 4.70 12.80 8.12
C LEU A 197 5.79 12.85 9.19
N MET A 198 5.70 11.93 10.16
CA MET A 198 6.62 11.88 11.31
C MET A 198 7.95 11.18 10.96
N ILE A 199 8.62 11.64 9.89
CA ILE A 199 9.83 11.00 9.32
C ILE A 199 10.95 10.93 10.35
N GLU A 200 11.17 12.01 11.11
CA GLU A 200 12.20 12.06 12.16
C GLU A 200 11.95 11.01 13.26
N GLN A 201 10.66 10.80 13.62
CA GLN A 201 10.30 9.77 14.60
C GLN A 201 10.52 8.36 14.06
N PHE A 202 10.18 8.10 12.78
CA PHE A 202 10.49 6.83 12.15
C PHE A 202 12.01 6.62 12.12
N ARG A 203 12.79 7.61 11.68
CA ARG A 203 14.25 7.52 11.65
C ARG A 203 14.85 7.18 13.01
N ALA A 204 14.35 7.82 14.07
CA ALA A 204 14.79 7.52 15.44
C ALA A 204 14.49 6.08 15.88
N LEU A 205 13.42 5.48 15.37
CA LEU A 205 13.00 4.13 15.73
C LEU A 205 13.68 3.04 14.90
N VAL A 206 13.82 3.26 13.58
CA VAL A 206 14.29 2.22 12.65
C VAL A 206 15.81 2.29 12.42
N GLY A 207 16.45 3.40 12.79
CA GLY A 207 17.90 3.58 12.59
C GLY A 207 18.29 3.97 11.16
N PRO A 208 19.59 4.13 10.87
CA PRO A 208 20.08 4.62 9.59
C PRO A 208 20.06 3.58 8.46
N GLU A 209 20.01 2.29 8.78
CA GLU A 209 20.13 1.20 7.81
C GLU A 209 18.82 0.91 7.08
N ILE A 210 17.68 1.33 7.63
CA ILE A 210 16.37 1.13 7.02
C ILE A 210 16.02 2.35 6.17
N ALA A 211 15.76 2.15 4.88
CA ALA A 211 15.34 3.23 3.99
C ALA A 211 13.95 3.77 4.36
N ILE A 212 13.78 5.08 4.33
CA ILE A 212 12.50 5.74 4.56
C ILE A 212 12.09 6.51 3.31
N TYR A 213 10.99 6.09 2.70
CA TYR A 213 10.37 6.76 1.58
C TYR A 213 9.12 7.53 2.05
N ALA A 214 9.03 8.81 1.67
CA ALA A 214 7.88 9.64 2.00
C ALA A 214 6.89 9.67 0.84
N SER A 215 5.62 9.36 1.10
CA SER A 215 4.60 9.26 0.05
C SER A 215 4.11 10.64 -0.38
N LEU A 216 4.11 10.86 -1.69
CA LEU A 216 3.48 11.97 -2.36
C LEU A 216 2.24 11.45 -3.09
N GLU A 217 1.10 12.05 -2.85
CA GLU A 217 -0.18 11.76 -3.49
C GLU A 217 -0.49 12.81 -4.56
N VAL A 218 -1.46 12.52 -5.44
CA VAL A 218 -1.90 13.48 -6.47
C VAL A 218 -2.55 14.74 -5.90
N THR A 219 -2.99 14.70 -4.65
CA THR A 219 -3.61 15.83 -3.94
C THR A 219 -2.91 16.11 -2.63
N ALA A 220 -3.04 17.33 -2.14
CA ALA A 220 -2.61 17.74 -0.80
C ALA A 220 -3.81 18.20 0.04
N ASP A 221 -3.65 18.08 1.36
CA ASP A 221 -4.60 18.64 2.31
C ASP A 221 -4.51 20.15 2.33
N GLN A 222 -5.65 20.82 2.22
CA GLN A 222 -5.75 22.24 2.47
C GLN A 222 -6.12 22.50 3.93
N ARG A 223 -5.21 23.14 4.67
CA ARG A 223 -5.39 23.46 6.10
C ARG A 223 -5.90 24.90 6.33
N ASP A 224 -6.86 25.38 5.55
CA ASP A 224 -7.43 26.72 5.69
C ASP A 224 -8.67 26.80 6.62
N GLY A 225 -8.97 25.71 7.33
CA GLY A 225 -10.16 25.61 8.21
C GLY A 225 -11.47 25.39 7.47
N ILE A 226 -11.45 25.32 6.15
CA ILE A 226 -12.58 24.94 5.32
C ILE A 226 -12.50 23.43 5.08
N ALA A 227 -13.44 22.69 5.64
CA ALA A 227 -13.45 21.24 5.68
C ALA A 227 -13.00 20.56 4.36
N ASN A 228 -12.02 19.66 4.48
CA ASN A 228 -11.69 18.58 3.56
C ASN A 228 -11.61 18.93 2.06
N ARG A 229 -10.92 20.00 1.70
CA ARG A 229 -10.60 20.24 0.29
C ARG A 229 -9.25 19.61 -0.04
N HIS A 230 -9.29 18.55 -0.84
CA HIS A 230 -8.09 18.06 -1.51
C HIS A 230 -7.82 18.96 -2.72
N ILE A 231 -6.66 19.60 -2.72
CA ILE A 231 -6.20 20.37 -3.88
C ILE A 231 -5.24 19.52 -4.71
N PRO A 232 -5.33 19.54 -6.05
CA PRO A 232 -4.34 18.87 -6.87
C PRO A 232 -2.94 19.42 -6.61
N ASN A 233 -1.95 18.55 -6.43
CA ASN A 233 -0.57 18.93 -6.31
C ASN A 233 -0.07 19.47 -7.67
N ASN A 234 0.61 20.61 -7.62
CA ASN A 234 1.43 21.10 -8.72
C ASN A 234 2.92 20.77 -8.47
N LEU A 235 3.76 21.05 -9.46
CA LEU A 235 5.19 20.72 -9.41
C LEU A 235 5.91 21.45 -8.26
N GLU A 236 5.55 22.71 -7.99
CA GLU A 236 6.13 23.53 -6.93
C GLU A 236 5.79 22.96 -5.55
N MET A 237 4.53 22.52 -5.35
CA MET A 237 4.09 21.87 -4.13
C MET A 237 4.84 20.54 -3.92
N LEU A 238 4.92 19.71 -4.96
CA LEU A 238 5.64 18.42 -4.89
C LEU A 238 7.12 18.63 -4.54
N ARG A 239 7.78 19.62 -5.12
CA ARG A 239 9.17 20.00 -4.79
C ARG A 239 9.28 20.48 -3.34
N GLY A 240 8.33 21.30 -2.87
CA GLY A 240 8.28 21.77 -1.49
C GLY A 240 8.13 20.63 -0.50
N PHE A 241 7.19 19.71 -0.73
CA PHE A 241 7.01 18.51 0.10
C PHE A 241 8.27 17.64 0.10
N ALA A 242 8.82 17.33 -1.10
CA ALA A 242 10.02 16.51 -1.20
C ALA A 242 11.21 17.13 -0.45
N ALA A 243 11.44 18.45 -0.60
CA ALA A 243 12.51 19.16 0.12
C ALA A 243 12.32 19.06 1.65
N GLY A 244 11.09 19.23 2.12
CA GLY A 244 10.75 19.06 3.55
C GLY A 244 11.02 17.65 4.05
N TYR A 245 10.62 16.64 3.28
CA TYR A 245 10.82 15.24 3.64
C TYR A 245 12.30 14.83 3.69
N TYR A 246 13.10 15.24 2.70
CA TYR A 246 14.54 15.04 2.73
C TYR A 246 15.20 15.74 3.92
N THR A 247 14.76 16.96 4.27
CA THR A 247 15.26 17.68 5.45
C THR A 247 14.91 16.96 6.74
N ALA A 248 13.75 16.30 6.81
CA ALA A 248 13.33 15.48 7.95
C ALA A 248 14.02 14.10 8.01
N GLY A 249 14.84 13.74 7.02
CA GLY A 249 15.64 12.50 7.01
C GLY A 249 15.05 11.36 6.19
N ALA A 250 14.16 11.63 5.24
CA ALA A 250 13.76 10.64 4.23
C ALA A 250 14.92 10.35 3.26
N ASP A 251 15.05 9.11 2.82
CA ASP A 251 16.03 8.68 1.81
C ASP A 251 15.49 8.86 0.39
N GLY A 252 14.17 8.90 0.25
CA GLY A 252 13.52 9.07 -1.03
C GLY A 252 12.06 9.51 -0.91
N VAL A 253 11.44 9.72 -2.06
CA VAL A 253 10.01 9.99 -2.16
C VAL A 253 9.34 8.90 -3.01
N ASN A 254 8.14 8.51 -2.59
CA ASN A 254 7.28 7.59 -3.32
C ASN A 254 6.12 8.39 -3.92
N THR A 255 5.82 8.20 -5.20
CA THR A 255 4.66 8.83 -5.84
C THR A 255 3.54 7.82 -5.98
N PHE A 256 2.44 8.02 -5.26
CA PHE A 256 1.31 7.12 -5.23
C PHE A 256 0.14 7.68 -6.06
N ASN A 257 -0.47 6.84 -6.90
CA ASN A 257 -1.58 7.20 -7.79
C ASN A 257 -1.27 8.32 -8.80
N PHE A 258 -0.02 8.54 -9.17
CA PHE A 258 0.38 9.59 -10.12
C PHE A 258 0.14 9.24 -11.60
N PHE A 259 -0.32 8.05 -11.89
CA PHE A 259 -0.66 7.60 -13.25
C PHE A 259 -2.03 8.12 -13.72
N LEU A 260 -2.79 8.78 -12.86
CA LEU A 260 -4.11 9.29 -13.22
C LEU A 260 -3.98 10.61 -13.99
N ALA A 261 -4.39 10.59 -15.25
CA ALA A 261 -4.62 11.81 -16.00
C ALA A 261 -5.60 12.72 -15.22
N ARG A 262 -5.30 14.02 -15.25
CA ARG A 262 -6.17 15.02 -14.60
C ARG A 262 -7.60 14.91 -15.15
N ASN A 263 -8.55 14.72 -14.25
CA ASN A 263 -9.99 14.96 -14.42
C ASN A 263 -10.55 14.74 -15.84
N HIS A 264 -10.53 13.51 -16.36
CA HIS A 264 -11.24 13.11 -17.58
C HIS A 264 -10.94 13.89 -18.88
N GLU A 265 -10.04 14.85 -18.87
CA GLU A 265 -9.56 15.46 -20.11
C GLU A 265 -8.40 14.62 -20.66
N PRO A 266 -8.43 14.27 -21.94
CA PRO A 266 -7.34 13.53 -22.56
C PRO A 266 -6.11 14.44 -22.62
N VAL A 267 -5.15 14.19 -21.73
CA VAL A 267 -3.85 14.82 -21.79
C VAL A 267 -3.08 14.14 -22.91
N THR A 268 -2.60 14.90 -23.86
CA THR A 268 -1.72 14.36 -24.91
C THR A 268 -0.40 13.89 -24.28
N ALA A 269 0.26 12.90 -24.89
CA ALA A 269 1.57 12.44 -24.43
C ALA A 269 2.57 13.63 -24.36
N GLU A 270 2.44 14.60 -25.22
CA GLU A 270 3.28 15.79 -25.28
C GLU A 270 3.07 16.71 -24.07
N GLU A 271 1.84 16.93 -23.64
CA GLU A 271 1.50 17.66 -22.41
C GLU A 271 1.96 16.92 -21.15
N PHE A 272 1.85 15.60 -21.14
CA PHE A 272 2.31 14.78 -20.02
C PHE A 272 3.83 14.86 -19.83
N TYR A 273 4.61 14.88 -20.93
CA TYR A 273 6.07 14.91 -20.86
C TYR A 273 6.63 16.35 -20.85
N SER A 274 5.88 17.38 -21.26
CA SER A 274 6.34 18.78 -21.28
C SER A 274 6.31 19.47 -19.91
N GLY A 275 5.70 18.87 -18.89
CA GLY A 275 5.67 19.41 -17.53
C GLY A 275 4.80 20.67 -17.37
N GLN A 276 3.83 20.89 -18.24
CA GLN A 276 2.83 21.97 -18.11
C GLN A 276 1.58 21.53 -17.36
#